data_547086a0188340ae57045131b2c2ce93
#
_entry.id   547086a0188340ae57045131b2c2ce93
#
_cell.length_a   1.000
_cell.length_b   1.000
_cell.length_c   1.000
_cell.angle_alpha   90.00
_cell.angle_beta   90.00
_cell.angle_gamma   90.00
#
_symmetry.space_group_name_H-M   'P 1'
#
loop_
_entity.id
_entity.type
_entity.pdbx_description
1 polymer ?
#
loop_
_entity_poly.entity_id
_entity_poly.type
_entity_poly.pdbx_seq_one_letter_code
_entity_poly.pdbx_strand_id
1 'polypeptide(L)'
;MRRMDFKPVLFFFFVFICNQPSFSTHKVYILHGYGGSLIQMDKIDKGLKHEGYNTENYTYPSFKECIDSIGHDLFVKIKQENYDTVSFVTHSMGALVVRSMYKYINPTMHFPFIYRFIMLAPPNKGTEVADFFSNSSLRSFLGPNVSLMRTDSNSYAFKLPIPTCEVGLIVGVKGKKPWFNPFMPDDNDGTVTMKSAILGNEKEIITVKSMHILMPLKKKVITLVLRFMKTGTFIKNSIINN
;
A
#
# COMPACT_ATOMS: atom_id res chain seq x y z
N MET A 1 81.13 13.41 26.26
CA MET A 1 79.68 13.29 26.52
C MET A 1 78.96 14.08 25.40
N ARG A 2 78.41 13.40 24.41
CA ARG A 2 77.56 14.03 23.37
C ARG A 2 76.09 14.03 23.88
N ARG A 3 75.47 15.18 23.99
CA ARG A 3 74.04 15.37 24.24
C ARG A 3 73.26 15.00 22.97
N MET A 4 72.34 14.05 23.08
CA MET A 4 71.37 13.75 22.03
C MET A 4 70.17 14.69 22.21
N ASP A 5 69.97 15.55 21.22
CA ASP A 5 68.76 16.39 21.16
C ASP A 5 67.57 15.58 20.63
N PHE A 6 66.61 15.25 21.51
CA PHE A 6 65.33 14.67 21.12
C PHE A 6 64.43 15.78 20.59
N LYS A 7 64.17 15.79 19.29
CA LYS A 7 63.05 16.62 18.74
C LYS A 7 61.75 15.86 18.88
N PRO A 8 60.70 16.46 19.45
CA PRO A 8 59.41 15.81 19.54
C PRO A 8 58.78 15.76 18.12
N VAL A 9 58.46 14.57 17.65
CA VAL A 9 57.64 14.34 16.43
C VAL A 9 56.18 14.48 16.84
N LEU A 10 55.57 15.58 16.42
CA LEU A 10 54.14 15.84 16.62
C LEU A 10 53.33 15.02 15.60
N PHE A 11 52.71 13.90 16.08
CA PHE A 11 51.79 13.11 15.25
C PHE A 11 50.44 13.84 15.19
N PHE A 12 50.13 14.42 14.04
CA PHE A 12 48.80 14.91 13.75
C PHE A 12 47.88 13.71 13.43
N PHE A 13 47.02 13.33 14.37
CA PHE A 13 45.88 12.42 14.09
C PHE A 13 44.87 13.19 13.24
N PHE A 14 44.84 12.98 11.94
CA PHE A 14 43.73 13.38 11.09
C PHE A 14 42.56 12.42 11.37
N VAL A 15 41.58 12.85 12.18
CA VAL A 15 40.28 12.16 12.32
C VAL A 15 39.53 12.41 11.01
N PHE A 16 39.60 11.46 10.09
CA PHE A 16 38.66 11.40 8.97
C PHE A 16 37.26 11.15 9.54
N ILE A 17 36.48 12.21 9.73
CA ILE A 17 35.04 12.11 9.91
C ILE A 17 34.52 11.63 8.55
N CYS A 18 34.38 10.31 8.40
CA CYS A 18 33.72 9.70 7.26
C CYS A 18 32.23 10.11 7.38
N ASN A 19 31.83 11.19 6.69
CA ASN A 19 30.43 11.48 6.45
C ASN A 19 29.87 10.29 5.65
N GLN A 20 29.36 9.27 6.35
CA GLN A 20 28.57 8.22 5.73
C GLN A 20 27.40 8.93 5.04
N PRO A 21 27.19 8.73 3.72
CA PRO A 21 25.98 9.25 3.10
C PRO A 21 24.79 8.70 3.91
N SER A 22 23.96 9.57 4.41
CA SER A 22 22.70 9.21 5.07
C SER A 22 21.87 8.50 4.00
N PHE A 23 21.86 7.17 4.02
CA PHE A 23 20.96 6.41 3.17
C PHE A 23 19.55 6.82 3.56
N SER A 24 18.80 7.36 2.60
CA SER A 24 17.37 7.63 2.76
C SER A 24 16.70 6.39 3.36
N THR A 25 16.10 6.54 4.52
CA THR A 25 15.45 5.43 5.20
C THR A 25 14.07 5.21 4.56
N HIS A 26 13.90 4.06 3.91
CA HIS A 26 12.66 3.71 3.20
C HIS A 26 11.89 2.62 3.94
N LYS A 27 10.65 2.90 4.32
CA LYS A 27 9.73 1.95 4.95
C LYS A 27 8.58 1.57 4.02
N VAL A 28 8.22 0.30 3.99
CA VAL A 28 7.05 -0.21 3.26
C VAL A 28 5.98 -0.68 4.24
N TYR A 29 4.84 0.00 4.24
CA TYR A 29 3.67 -0.42 5.01
C TYR A 29 2.78 -1.34 4.18
N ILE A 30 2.38 -2.45 4.77
CA ILE A 30 1.55 -3.47 4.14
C ILE A 30 0.24 -3.54 4.90
N LEU A 31 -0.90 -3.32 4.22
CA LEU A 31 -2.21 -3.24 4.85
C LEU A 31 -3.16 -4.30 4.30
N HIS A 32 -3.78 -5.06 5.20
CA HIS A 32 -4.81 -6.06 4.85
C HIS A 32 -6.15 -5.42 4.48
N GLY A 33 -7.11 -6.22 4.00
CA GLY A 33 -8.47 -5.80 3.69
C GLY A 33 -9.42 -5.88 4.89
N TYR A 34 -10.71 -5.60 4.63
CA TYR A 34 -11.78 -5.76 5.60
C TYR A 34 -11.87 -7.22 6.08
N GLY A 35 -11.97 -7.43 7.39
CA GLY A 35 -11.92 -8.77 7.99
C GLY A 35 -10.61 -9.53 7.81
N GLY A 36 -9.60 -8.89 7.23
CA GLY A 36 -8.28 -9.49 7.03
C GLY A 36 -7.42 -9.50 8.29
N SER A 37 -6.24 -10.10 8.14
CA SER A 37 -5.23 -10.18 9.20
C SER A 37 -3.84 -10.12 8.61
N LEU A 38 -2.82 -10.06 9.47
CA LEU A 38 -1.41 -10.14 9.09
C LEU A 38 -1.12 -11.36 8.20
N ILE A 39 -1.75 -12.51 8.47
CA ILE A 39 -1.55 -13.77 7.73
C ILE A 39 -1.89 -13.61 6.24
N GLN A 40 -2.90 -12.82 5.92
CA GLN A 40 -3.31 -12.58 4.54
C GLN A 40 -2.20 -11.93 3.70
N MET A 41 -1.41 -11.03 4.30
CA MET A 41 -0.36 -10.27 3.63
C MET A 41 1.06 -10.82 3.88
N ASP A 42 1.21 -11.85 4.71
CA ASP A 42 2.49 -12.40 5.16
C ASP A 42 3.43 -12.82 4.02
N LYS A 43 2.90 -13.41 2.95
CA LYS A 43 3.73 -13.81 1.79
C LYS A 43 4.29 -12.62 1.03
N ILE A 44 3.57 -11.51 0.96
CA ILE A 44 4.04 -10.26 0.34
C ILE A 44 5.09 -9.63 1.26
N ASP A 45 4.84 -9.59 2.57
CA ASP A 45 5.78 -9.08 3.56
C ASP A 45 7.11 -9.82 3.51
N LYS A 46 7.08 -11.16 3.57
CA LYS A 46 8.27 -12.00 3.45
C LYS A 46 9.01 -11.80 2.12
N GLY A 47 8.27 -11.66 1.03
CA GLY A 47 8.85 -11.39 -0.28
C GLY A 47 9.60 -10.05 -0.32
N LEU A 48 9.01 -8.98 0.20
CA LEU A 48 9.63 -7.67 0.26
C LEU A 48 10.85 -7.67 1.20
N LYS A 49 10.78 -8.30 2.36
CA LYS A 49 11.93 -8.47 3.27
C LYS A 49 13.08 -9.22 2.60
N HIS A 50 12.79 -10.25 1.83
CA HIS A 50 13.80 -11.01 1.08
C HIS A 50 14.50 -10.15 0.00
N GLU A 51 13.77 -9.19 -0.59
CA GLU A 51 14.33 -8.19 -1.52
C GLU A 51 15.05 -7.02 -0.80
N GLY A 52 15.17 -7.06 0.53
CA GLY A 52 15.90 -6.09 1.33
C GLY A 52 15.09 -4.87 1.77
N TYR A 53 13.76 -4.85 1.60
CA TYR A 53 12.93 -3.75 2.07
C TYR A 53 12.69 -3.83 3.58
N ASN A 54 12.73 -2.67 4.26
CA ASN A 54 12.24 -2.53 5.62
C ASN A 54 10.72 -2.45 5.57
N THR A 55 10.02 -3.48 6.05
CA THR A 55 8.58 -3.60 5.93
C THR A 55 7.89 -3.63 7.28
N GLU A 56 6.65 -3.18 7.31
CA GLU A 56 5.72 -3.39 8.41
C GLU A 56 4.38 -3.89 7.90
N ASN A 57 3.99 -5.09 8.31
CA ASN A 57 2.66 -5.60 8.09
C ASN A 57 1.73 -4.99 9.16
N TYR A 58 1.14 -3.83 8.81
CA TYR A 58 0.34 -3.00 9.70
C TYR A 58 -1.04 -3.61 9.92
N THR A 59 -1.38 -3.88 11.18
CA THR A 59 -2.68 -4.44 11.56
C THR A 59 -3.58 -3.39 12.20
N TYR A 60 -4.88 -3.53 11.97
CA TYR A 60 -5.90 -2.63 12.50
C TYR A 60 -7.26 -3.34 12.63
N PRO A 61 -8.14 -2.89 13.54
CA PRO A 61 -9.41 -3.56 13.83
C PRO A 61 -10.49 -3.17 12.82
N SER A 62 -10.41 -3.72 11.59
CA SER A 62 -11.25 -3.37 10.43
C SER A 62 -12.76 -3.52 10.64
N PHE A 63 -13.22 -4.29 11.64
CA PHE A 63 -14.64 -4.42 12.00
C PHE A 63 -15.12 -3.37 13.01
N LYS A 64 -14.22 -2.84 13.82
CA LYS A 64 -14.56 -1.99 14.98
C LYS A 64 -14.35 -0.51 14.70
N GLU A 65 -13.28 -0.18 14.02
CA GLU A 65 -12.88 1.21 13.75
C GLU A 65 -13.17 1.60 12.31
N CYS A 66 -13.60 2.84 12.11
CA CYS A 66 -13.88 3.35 10.77
C CYS A 66 -12.59 3.63 10.00
N ILE A 67 -12.67 3.57 8.66
CA ILE A 67 -11.55 3.83 7.75
C ILE A 67 -10.86 5.16 8.08
N ASP A 68 -11.62 6.18 8.48
CA ASP A 68 -11.08 7.50 8.79
C ASP A 68 -10.19 7.49 10.04
N SER A 69 -10.64 6.85 11.12
CA SER A 69 -9.88 6.68 12.36
C SER A 69 -8.59 5.89 12.10
N ILE A 70 -8.70 4.76 11.39
CA ILE A 70 -7.54 3.92 11.05
C ILE A 70 -6.54 4.70 10.17
N GLY A 71 -7.04 5.51 9.22
CA GLY A 71 -6.21 6.36 8.38
C GLY A 71 -5.49 7.45 9.17
N HIS A 72 -6.16 8.04 10.17
CA HIS A 72 -5.54 8.99 11.09
C HIS A 72 -4.44 8.34 11.94
N ASP A 73 -4.70 7.14 12.48
CA ASP A 73 -3.72 6.42 13.29
C ASP A 73 -2.48 6.02 12.48
N LEU A 74 -2.68 5.60 11.22
CA LEU A 74 -1.58 5.35 10.28
C LEU A 74 -0.78 6.64 10.02
N PHE A 75 -1.44 7.78 9.84
CA PHE A 75 -0.78 9.08 9.67
C PHE A 75 0.07 9.43 10.89
N VAL A 76 -0.48 9.32 12.11
CA VAL A 76 0.23 9.62 13.36
C VAL A 76 1.44 8.72 13.51
N LYS A 77 1.27 7.42 13.27
CA LYS A 77 2.35 6.43 13.33
C LYS A 77 3.49 6.79 12.39
N ILE A 78 3.21 7.03 11.11
CA ILE A 78 4.23 7.36 10.10
C ILE A 78 4.96 8.65 10.47
N LYS A 79 4.24 9.65 10.97
CA LYS A 79 4.83 10.92 11.39
C LYS A 79 5.77 10.76 12.59
N GLN A 80 5.50 9.81 13.49
CA GLN A 80 6.36 9.52 14.65
C GLN A 80 7.58 8.69 14.28
N GLU A 81 7.50 7.90 13.21
CA GLU A 81 8.60 7.09 12.71
C GLU A 81 9.45 7.92 11.74
N ASN A 82 10.65 8.23 12.09
CA ASN A 82 11.54 9.18 11.38
C ASN A 82 12.14 8.57 10.08
N TYR A 83 11.27 8.21 9.12
CA TYR A 83 11.66 7.75 7.77
C TYR A 83 11.63 8.91 6.78
N ASP A 84 12.53 8.91 5.80
CA ASP A 84 12.54 9.91 4.72
C ASP A 84 11.54 9.54 3.62
N THR A 85 11.33 8.25 3.40
CA THR A 85 10.51 7.71 2.32
C THR A 85 9.61 6.60 2.82
N VAL A 86 8.37 6.58 2.37
CA VAL A 86 7.43 5.50 2.62
C VAL A 86 6.79 4.99 1.33
N SER A 87 6.44 3.71 1.32
CA SER A 87 5.64 3.09 0.26
C SER A 87 4.54 2.24 0.87
N PHE A 88 3.52 1.94 0.08
CA PHE A 88 2.37 1.16 0.54
C PHE A 88 2.09 -0.02 -0.39
N VAL A 89 1.77 -1.16 0.21
CA VAL A 89 1.17 -2.32 -0.47
C VAL A 89 -0.10 -2.68 0.26
N THR A 90 -1.23 -2.59 -0.42
CA THR A 90 -2.53 -2.75 0.24
C THR A 90 -3.41 -3.77 -0.47
N HIS A 91 -4.27 -4.41 0.30
CA HIS A 91 -5.35 -5.23 -0.23
C HIS A 91 -6.71 -4.63 0.13
N SER A 92 -7.62 -4.54 -0.86
CA SER A 92 -9.03 -4.18 -0.63
C SER A 92 -9.18 -2.86 0.17
N MET A 93 -9.92 -2.87 1.27
CA MET A 93 -10.14 -1.73 2.17
C MET A 93 -8.85 -1.05 2.63
N GLY A 94 -7.73 -1.77 2.71
CA GLY A 94 -6.44 -1.18 3.09
C GLY A 94 -6.02 -0.01 2.19
N ALA A 95 -6.44 -0.01 0.92
CA ALA A 95 -6.21 1.11 0.01
C ALA A 95 -7.01 2.36 0.43
N LEU A 96 -8.23 2.19 0.92
CA LEU A 96 -9.05 3.30 1.41
C LEU A 96 -8.48 3.88 2.71
N VAL A 97 -7.89 3.03 3.57
CA VAL A 97 -7.17 3.49 4.78
C VAL A 97 -6.01 4.40 4.40
N VAL A 98 -5.16 3.99 3.46
CA VAL A 98 -4.06 4.83 2.99
C VAL A 98 -4.59 6.12 2.34
N ARG A 99 -5.62 6.04 1.49
CA ARG A 99 -6.24 7.23 0.91
C ARG A 99 -6.85 8.16 1.96
N SER A 100 -7.40 7.62 3.04
CA SER A 100 -7.89 8.41 4.17
C SER A 100 -6.74 9.12 4.90
N MET A 101 -5.61 8.46 5.07
CA MET A 101 -4.40 9.07 5.64
C MET A 101 -3.98 10.36 4.90
N TYR A 102 -4.09 10.39 3.57
CA TYR A 102 -3.75 11.60 2.78
C TYR A 102 -4.52 12.86 3.20
N LYS A 103 -5.71 12.73 3.80
CA LYS A 103 -6.51 13.86 4.32
C LYS A 103 -5.79 14.66 5.40
N TYR A 104 -4.89 14.02 6.13
CA TYR A 104 -4.17 14.60 7.27
C TYR A 104 -2.81 15.18 6.89
N ILE A 105 -2.35 14.94 5.65
CA ILE A 105 -1.07 15.47 5.17
C ILE A 105 -1.28 16.92 4.74
N ASN A 106 -0.64 17.84 5.46
CA ASN A 106 -0.61 19.25 5.11
C ASN A 106 0.70 19.56 4.37
N PRO A 107 0.69 20.30 3.24
CA PRO A 107 1.90 20.68 2.49
C PRO A 107 2.98 21.40 3.30
N THR A 108 2.59 22.05 4.40
CA THR A 108 3.55 22.80 5.27
C THR A 108 4.19 21.95 6.37
N MET A 109 3.73 20.69 6.54
CA MET A 109 4.28 19.80 7.55
C MET A 109 5.39 18.92 6.98
N HIS A 110 6.34 18.55 7.86
CA HIS A 110 7.26 17.47 7.52
C HIS A 110 6.53 16.13 7.56
N PHE A 111 6.46 15.47 6.39
CA PHE A 111 5.95 14.11 6.24
C PHE A 111 6.84 13.37 5.25
N PRO A 112 7.12 12.07 5.43
CA PRO A 112 7.95 11.30 4.51
C PRO A 112 7.45 11.37 3.07
N PHE A 113 8.39 11.35 2.12
CA PHE A 113 8.04 11.26 0.70
C PHE A 113 7.33 9.95 0.42
N ILE A 114 6.10 10.01 -0.11
CA ILE A 114 5.35 8.82 -0.51
C ILE A 114 5.81 8.44 -1.92
N TYR A 115 6.55 7.33 -2.01
CA TYR A 115 7.20 6.93 -3.25
C TYR A 115 6.28 6.09 -4.14
N ARG A 116 5.80 4.94 -3.63
CA ARG A 116 4.95 4.01 -4.39
C ARG A 116 3.78 3.52 -3.59
N PHE A 117 2.66 3.36 -4.28
CA PHE A 117 1.45 2.81 -3.72
C PHE A 117 0.90 1.69 -4.60
N ILE A 118 1.02 0.44 -4.16
CA ILE A 118 0.52 -0.74 -4.87
C ILE A 118 -0.80 -1.17 -4.25
N MET A 119 -1.85 -1.17 -5.06
CA MET A 119 -3.21 -1.52 -4.64
C MET A 119 -3.61 -2.87 -5.24
N LEU A 120 -4.02 -3.81 -4.40
CA LEU A 120 -4.59 -5.10 -4.79
C LEU A 120 -6.10 -5.06 -4.61
N ALA A 121 -6.84 -5.05 -5.70
CA ALA A 121 -8.31 -5.03 -5.74
C ALA A 121 -8.97 -4.01 -4.78
N PRO A 122 -8.60 -2.73 -4.84
CA PRO A 122 -9.18 -1.71 -3.98
C PRO A 122 -10.62 -1.41 -4.38
N PRO A 123 -11.57 -1.25 -3.44
CA PRO A 123 -12.90 -0.73 -3.72
C PRO A 123 -12.87 0.81 -3.77
N ASN A 124 -12.09 1.37 -4.68
CA ASN A 124 -11.82 2.81 -4.75
C ASN A 124 -13.08 3.66 -5.00
N LYS A 125 -14.08 3.07 -5.65
CA LYS A 125 -15.40 3.66 -5.91
C LYS A 125 -16.51 2.84 -5.25
N GLY A 126 -16.19 2.17 -4.13
CA GLY A 126 -17.13 1.31 -3.42
C GLY A 126 -17.24 -0.10 -4.00
N THR A 127 -18.19 -0.86 -3.52
CA THR A 127 -18.50 -2.22 -3.98
C THR A 127 -19.98 -2.55 -3.80
N GLU A 128 -20.55 -3.23 -4.78
CA GLU A 128 -21.95 -3.69 -4.77
C GLU A 128 -22.21 -4.65 -3.59
N VAL A 129 -21.19 -5.36 -3.14
CA VAL A 129 -21.25 -6.20 -1.93
C VAL A 129 -21.52 -5.33 -0.70
N ALA A 130 -20.89 -4.17 -0.60
CA ALA A 130 -21.16 -3.24 0.50
C ALA A 130 -22.57 -2.61 0.40
N ASP A 131 -23.08 -2.34 -0.80
CA ASP A 131 -24.44 -1.88 -1.00
C ASP A 131 -25.45 -2.89 -0.47
N PHE A 132 -25.27 -4.17 -0.83
CA PHE A 132 -26.14 -5.26 -0.36
C PHE A 132 -26.15 -5.36 1.17
N PHE A 133 -24.97 -5.41 1.79
CA PHE A 133 -24.87 -5.57 3.25
C PHE A 133 -25.27 -4.32 4.02
N SER A 134 -25.05 -3.12 3.49
CA SER A 134 -25.46 -1.86 4.13
C SER A 134 -26.99 -1.74 4.26
N ASN A 135 -27.72 -2.40 3.37
CA ASN A 135 -29.19 -2.40 3.35
C ASN A 135 -29.78 -3.63 4.08
N SER A 136 -28.94 -4.53 4.59
CA SER A 136 -29.37 -5.74 5.30
C SER A 136 -29.48 -5.51 6.81
N SER A 137 -30.25 -6.36 7.49
CA SER A 137 -30.34 -6.42 8.96
C SER A 137 -28.98 -6.79 9.62
N LEU A 138 -28.05 -7.33 8.83
CA LEU A 138 -26.70 -7.69 9.29
C LEU A 138 -25.76 -6.50 9.44
N ARG A 139 -26.14 -5.30 8.98
CA ARG A 139 -25.31 -4.10 9.01
C ARG A 139 -24.70 -3.83 10.39
N SER A 140 -25.44 -3.99 11.46
CA SER A 140 -24.98 -3.73 12.84
C SER A 140 -23.85 -4.66 13.27
N PHE A 141 -23.79 -5.88 12.72
CA PHE A 141 -22.74 -6.86 13.02
C PHE A 141 -21.49 -6.68 12.18
N LEU A 142 -21.62 -6.04 11.01
CA LEU A 142 -20.52 -5.85 10.07
C LEU A 142 -19.72 -4.57 10.32
N GLY A 143 -20.08 -3.78 11.34
CA GLY A 143 -19.36 -2.57 11.71
C GLY A 143 -19.49 -1.41 10.71
N PRO A 144 -18.79 -0.28 10.98
CA PRO A 144 -19.02 0.98 10.26
C PRO A 144 -18.56 0.96 8.80
N ASN A 145 -17.54 0.18 8.46
CA ASN A 145 -16.84 0.29 7.19
C ASN A 145 -17.64 -0.18 5.97
N VAL A 146 -18.59 -1.10 6.17
CA VAL A 146 -19.43 -1.57 5.06
C VAL A 146 -20.21 -0.40 4.44
N SER A 147 -20.79 0.47 5.27
CA SER A 147 -21.51 1.64 4.77
C SER A 147 -20.61 2.68 4.11
N LEU A 148 -19.33 2.74 4.51
CA LEU A 148 -18.35 3.66 3.92
C LEU A 148 -17.86 3.22 2.55
N MET A 149 -18.02 1.93 2.22
CA MET A 149 -17.57 1.34 0.95
C MET A 149 -18.71 1.14 -0.06
N ARG A 150 -19.83 1.86 0.04
CA ARG A 150 -20.93 1.80 -0.93
C ARG A 150 -20.52 2.41 -2.26
N THR A 151 -21.27 2.05 -3.33
CA THR A 151 -20.99 2.52 -4.70
C THR A 151 -21.59 3.89 -5.03
N ASP A 152 -22.42 4.46 -4.16
CA ASP A 152 -23.00 5.78 -4.43
C ASP A 152 -21.93 6.89 -4.38
N SER A 153 -22.10 7.91 -5.23
CA SER A 153 -21.13 9.00 -5.39
C SER A 153 -20.93 9.86 -4.12
N ASN A 154 -21.83 9.76 -3.15
CA ASN A 154 -21.74 10.42 -1.86
C ASN A 154 -21.02 9.56 -0.82
N SER A 155 -20.68 8.30 -1.14
CA SER A 155 -19.99 7.40 -0.24
C SER A 155 -18.62 7.94 0.15
N TYR A 156 -18.14 7.47 1.31
CA TYR A 156 -16.82 7.87 1.81
C TYR A 156 -15.68 7.47 0.85
N ALA A 157 -15.74 6.27 0.27
CA ALA A 157 -14.74 5.77 -0.67
C ALA A 157 -14.55 6.69 -1.90
N PHE A 158 -15.65 7.25 -2.40
CA PHE A 158 -15.65 8.17 -3.54
C PHE A 158 -14.97 9.51 -3.24
N LYS A 159 -15.14 10.02 -2.01
CA LYS A 159 -14.66 11.32 -1.56
C LYS A 159 -13.20 11.34 -1.09
N LEU A 160 -12.57 10.18 -0.99
CA LEU A 160 -11.19 10.09 -0.54
C LEU A 160 -10.20 10.70 -1.55
N PRO A 161 -9.13 11.34 -1.07
CA PRO A 161 -8.09 11.91 -1.92
C PRO A 161 -7.53 10.91 -2.93
N ILE A 162 -7.14 11.42 -4.09
CA ILE A 162 -6.40 10.67 -5.10
C ILE A 162 -4.91 10.72 -4.73
N PRO A 163 -4.21 9.57 -4.64
CA PRO A 163 -2.78 9.56 -4.34
C PRO A 163 -1.96 10.30 -5.40
N THR A 164 -0.92 11.02 -4.97
CA THR A 164 -0.05 11.81 -5.87
C THR A 164 1.27 11.12 -6.20
N CYS A 165 1.50 9.93 -5.65
CA CYS A 165 2.70 9.11 -5.88
C CYS A 165 2.56 8.18 -7.09
N GLU A 166 3.60 7.36 -7.37
CA GLU A 166 3.50 6.30 -8.38
C GLU A 166 2.53 5.20 -7.92
N VAL A 167 1.39 5.08 -8.59
CA VAL A 167 0.36 4.08 -8.26
C VAL A 167 0.42 2.90 -9.23
N GLY A 168 0.54 1.70 -8.65
CA GLY A 168 0.36 0.43 -9.36
C GLY A 168 -0.93 -0.27 -8.93
N LEU A 169 -1.77 -0.66 -9.88
CA LEU A 169 -3.04 -1.31 -9.61
C LEU A 169 -3.07 -2.75 -10.16
N ILE A 170 -3.31 -3.70 -9.27
CA ILE A 170 -3.57 -5.10 -9.64
C ILE A 170 -5.05 -5.41 -9.40
N VAL A 171 -5.79 -5.68 -10.49
CA VAL A 171 -7.22 -5.98 -10.44
C VAL A 171 -7.45 -7.48 -10.59
N GLY A 172 -8.27 -8.03 -9.70
CA GLY A 172 -8.75 -9.40 -9.81
C GLY A 172 -9.88 -9.48 -10.82
N VAL A 173 -9.76 -10.40 -11.80
CA VAL A 173 -10.80 -10.68 -12.77
C VAL A 173 -11.01 -12.20 -12.84
N LYS A 174 -12.26 -12.63 -12.87
CA LYS A 174 -12.59 -14.05 -13.00
C LYS A 174 -13.43 -14.34 -14.24
N GLY A 175 -13.76 -13.31 -14.98
CA GLY A 175 -14.57 -13.35 -16.17
C GLY A 175 -16.05 -13.18 -15.88
N LYS A 176 -16.79 -12.77 -16.91
CA LYS A 176 -18.25 -12.56 -16.91
C LYS A 176 -19.02 -13.88 -16.80
N LYS A 177 -18.89 -14.58 -15.69
CA LYS A 177 -19.67 -15.78 -15.43
C LYS A 177 -20.83 -15.44 -14.51
N PRO A 178 -22.07 -15.42 -14.95
CA PRO A 178 -23.23 -14.97 -14.19
C PRO A 178 -23.48 -15.72 -12.87
N TRP A 179 -22.84 -16.86 -12.67
CA TRP A 179 -22.92 -17.66 -11.45
C TRP A 179 -21.82 -17.35 -10.42
N PHE A 180 -20.82 -16.49 -10.76
CA PHE A 180 -19.72 -16.19 -9.85
C PHE A 180 -20.10 -15.16 -8.79
N ASN A 181 -20.69 -14.05 -9.17
CA ASN A 181 -21.38 -13.12 -8.30
C ASN A 181 -22.51 -12.44 -9.10
N PRO A 182 -23.76 -12.88 -8.94
CA PRO A 182 -24.89 -12.37 -9.73
C PRO A 182 -25.20 -10.90 -9.46
N PHE A 183 -24.70 -10.34 -8.37
CA PHE A 183 -24.92 -8.94 -8.01
C PHE A 183 -23.94 -7.96 -8.64
N MET A 184 -22.93 -8.46 -9.37
CA MET A 184 -21.87 -7.62 -9.95
C MET A 184 -21.96 -7.60 -11.48
N PRO A 185 -22.20 -6.43 -12.08
CA PRO A 185 -22.53 -6.33 -13.51
C PRO A 185 -21.31 -6.48 -14.44
N ASP A 186 -20.10 -6.19 -13.94
CA ASP A 186 -18.87 -6.12 -14.74
C ASP A 186 -17.87 -7.21 -14.37
N ASP A 187 -16.73 -7.23 -15.08
CA ASP A 187 -15.62 -8.12 -14.76
C ASP A 187 -15.09 -7.82 -13.35
N ASN A 188 -15.04 -8.85 -12.50
CA ASN A 188 -14.83 -8.71 -11.07
C ASN A 188 -14.10 -9.91 -10.47
N ASP A 189 -13.65 -9.76 -9.22
CA ASP A 189 -13.01 -10.80 -8.44
C ASP A 189 -13.93 -11.50 -7.43
N GLY A 190 -15.23 -11.19 -7.50
CA GLY A 190 -16.28 -11.64 -6.58
C GLY A 190 -16.62 -10.63 -5.49
N THR A 191 -15.87 -9.56 -5.34
CA THR A 191 -16.08 -8.51 -4.33
C THR A 191 -15.96 -7.10 -4.92
N VAL A 192 -15.02 -6.87 -5.82
CA VAL A 192 -14.74 -5.55 -6.41
C VAL A 192 -14.74 -5.67 -7.93
N THR A 193 -15.44 -4.78 -8.62
CA THR A 193 -15.41 -4.67 -10.08
C THR A 193 -14.17 -3.93 -10.54
N MET A 194 -13.71 -4.22 -11.77
CA MET A 194 -12.60 -3.50 -12.38
C MET A 194 -12.90 -2.00 -12.46
N LYS A 195 -14.13 -1.62 -12.78
CA LYS A 195 -14.57 -0.23 -12.86
C LYS A 195 -14.46 0.50 -11.52
N SER A 196 -14.81 -0.18 -10.42
CA SER A 196 -14.69 0.36 -9.07
C SER A 196 -13.23 0.52 -8.63
N ALA A 197 -12.35 -0.39 -9.03
CA ALA A 197 -10.96 -0.38 -8.61
C ALA A 197 -10.16 0.80 -9.19
N ILE A 198 -10.49 1.27 -10.40
CA ILE A 198 -9.71 2.27 -11.14
C ILE A 198 -10.03 3.68 -10.66
N LEU A 199 -8.99 4.45 -10.28
CA LEU A 199 -9.08 5.89 -9.95
C LEU A 199 -8.88 6.77 -11.18
N GLY A 200 -8.01 6.38 -12.12
CA GLY A 200 -7.66 7.11 -13.32
C GLY A 200 -6.32 7.83 -13.27
N ASN A 201 -5.56 7.68 -12.19
CA ASN A 201 -4.20 8.23 -12.04
C ASN A 201 -3.13 7.13 -11.89
N GLU A 202 -3.51 5.88 -12.10
CA GLU A 202 -2.58 4.77 -11.99
C GLU A 202 -1.50 4.84 -13.08
N LYS A 203 -0.24 4.68 -12.68
CA LYS A 203 0.90 4.59 -13.61
C LYS A 203 0.80 3.32 -14.46
N GLU A 204 0.34 2.22 -13.86
CA GLU A 204 0.14 0.96 -14.55
C GLU A 204 -0.97 0.13 -13.90
N ILE A 205 -1.78 -0.50 -14.73
CA ILE A 205 -2.89 -1.38 -14.33
C ILE A 205 -2.65 -2.75 -14.94
N ILE A 206 -2.76 -3.80 -14.12
CA ILE A 206 -2.69 -5.17 -14.60
C ILE A 206 -3.81 -6.03 -14.04
N THR A 207 -4.34 -6.96 -14.84
CA THR A 207 -5.36 -7.90 -14.40
C THR A 207 -4.78 -9.28 -14.08
N VAL A 208 -5.33 -9.92 -13.06
CA VAL A 208 -4.97 -11.28 -12.66
C VAL A 208 -6.22 -12.12 -12.44
N LYS A 209 -6.30 -13.33 -13.03
CA LYS A 209 -7.38 -14.28 -12.70
C LYS A 209 -7.29 -14.71 -11.24
N SER A 210 -8.08 -14.08 -10.39
CA SER A 210 -8.10 -14.37 -8.96
C SER A 210 -9.45 -14.05 -8.36
N MET A 211 -9.82 -14.80 -7.32
CA MET A 211 -10.83 -14.37 -6.35
C MET A 211 -10.22 -13.32 -5.43
N HIS A 212 -11.05 -12.42 -4.95
CA HIS A 212 -10.67 -11.29 -4.08
C HIS A 212 -9.78 -11.72 -2.90
N ILE A 213 -10.29 -12.62 -2.08
CA ILE A 213 -9.63 -13.07 -0.85
C ILE A 213 -8.30 -13.81 -1.11
N LEU A 214 -8.15 -14.44 -2.28
CA LEU A 214 -6.97 -15.23 -2.64
C LEU A 214 -5.87 -14.39 -3.31
N MET A 215 -6.16 -13.16 -3.69
CA MET A 215 -5.24 -12.32 -4.46
C MET A 215 -3.87 -12.14 -3.78
N PRO A 216 -3.77 -11.77 -2.50
CA PRO A 216 -2.48 -11.59 -1.84
C PRO A 216 -1.64 -12.86 -1.70
N LEU A 217 -2.28 -14.02 -1.84
CA LEU A 217 -1.63 -15.33 -1.67
C LEU A 217 -1.03 -15.87 -2.98
N LYS A 218 -1.41 -15.30 -4.13
CA LYS A 218 -0.98 -15.80 -5.45
C LYS A 218 0.47 -15.43 -5.76
N LYS A 219 1.28 -16.42 -6.12
CA LYS A 219 2.69 -16.23 -6.52
C LYS A 219 2.84 -15.15 -7.60
N LYS A 220 1.96 -15.16 -8.62
CA LYS A 220 1.97 -14.14 -9.69
C LYS A 220 1.78 -12.73 -9.13
N VAL A 221 0.84 -12.53 -8.19
CA VAL A 221 0.58 -11.21 -7.57
C VAL A 221 1.79 -10.78 -6.76
N ILE A 222 2.37 -11.67 -5.95
CA ILE A 222 3.58 -11.39 -5.17
C ILE A 222 4.71 -10.94 -6.09
N THR A 223 4.99 -11.69 -7.17
CA THR A 223 6.02 -11.33 -8.15
C THR A 223 5.78 -9.94 -8.77
N LEU A 224 4.52 -9.61 -9.10
CA LEU A 224 4.14 -8.29 -9.64
C LEU A 224 4.39 -7.18 -8.60
N VAL A 225 4.00 -7.40 -7.34
CA VAL A 225 4.25 -6.44 -6.24
C VAL A 225 5.75 -6.17 -6.09
N LEU A 226 6.57 -7.22 -5.98
CA LEU A 226 8.03 -7.10 -5.84
C LEU A 226 8.63 -6.34 -7.03
N ARG A 227 8.19 -6.67 -8.23
CA ARG A 227 8.65 -6.00 -9.44
C ARG A 227 8.28 -4.52 -9.45
N PHE A 228 7.00 -4.18 -9.24
CA PHE A 228 6.57 -2.77 -9.22
C PHE A 228 7.28 -2.00 -8.12
N MET A 229 7.43 -2.59 -6.92
CA MET A 229 8.19 -1.96 -5.85
C MET A 229 9.63 -1.63 -6.26
N LYS A 230 10.27 -2.47 -7.07
CA LYS A 230 11.64 -2.29 -7.54
C LYS A 230 11.76 -1.35 -8.74
N THR A 231 10.87 -1.46 -9.72
CA THR A 231 11.04 -0.84 -11.04
C THR A 231 9.98 0.21 -11.39
N GLY A 232 8.89 0.31 -10.62
CA GLY A 232 7.74 1.16 -10.94
C GLY A 232 6.90 0.66 -12.11
N THR A 233 7.06 -0.61 -12.53
CA THR A 233 6.28 -1.24 -13.61
C THR A 233 6.01 -2.71 -13.31
N PHE A 234 4.85 -3.23 -13.77
CA PHE A 234 4.51 -4.65 -13.68
C PHE A 234 5.08 -5.45 -14.84
N ILE A 235 5.22 -4.84 -16.03
CA ILE A 235 5.64 -5.51 -17.27
C ILE A 235 7.15 -5.25 -17.51
N LYS A 236 7.87 -6.27 -18.00
CA LYS A 236 9.22 -6.08 -18.50
C LYS A 236 9.12 -5.23 -19.78
N ASN A 237 9.74 -4.05 -19.80
CA ASN A 237 10.02 -3.43 -21.08
C ASN A 237 10.93 -4.39 -21.84
N SER A 238 10.39 -5.08 -22.82
CA SER A 238 11.20 -5.68 -23.87
C SER A 238 11.90 -4.50 -24.54
N ILE A 239 13.22 -4.39 -24.34
CA ILE A 239 14.04 -3.51 -25.16
C ILE A 239 13.78 -3.98 -26.58
N ILE A 240 13.04 -3.18 -27.35
CA ILE A 240 12.95 -3.35 -28.79
C ILE A 240 14.33 -2.89 -29.28
N ASN A 241 15.27 -3.83 -29.44
CA ASN A 241 16.47 -3.60 -30.21
C ASN A 241 16.02 -3.46 -31.66
N ASN A 242 15.89 -2.20 -32.10
CA ASN A 242 15.85 -1.87 -33.51
C ASN A 242 17.27 -1.94 -34.09
#